data_3fd3e5b11c85900061c45c4396cf2dac
#
_entry.id   3fd3e5b11c85900061c45c4396cf2dac
#
_cell.length_a   1.000
_cell.length_b   1.000
_cell.length_c   1.000
_cell.angle_alpha   90.00
_cell.angle_beta   90.00
_cell.angle_gamma   90.00
#
_symmetry.space_group_name_H-M   'P 1'
#
loop_
_entity.id
_entity.type
_entity.pdbx_description
1 polymer ?
#
loop_
_entity_poly.entity_id
_entity_poly.type
_entity_poly.pdbx_seq_one_letter_code
_entity_poly.pdbx_strand_id
1 'polypeptide(L)'
;MNKEQLRFLWKKEEENAHIYGWDFSHIYGRYEEGNDLPWDYEKIVRQYLKNDFDILDYDTGGGEFLLSLNHPYEKTSATEGYKPNVLLCQNKLLPLGIHFKECNNPQRIPYDDASFDMIINRHGSFDAGELYRLLKKDGIFVTEQVGGDNERDLVEMVLPGTAKPFPDLNLKEQHSVFESAGFHIIHEDEAYRPIRFYDVGAFVWFAHVIEWEFPDFSVYKCFEQLLKMQKMIEDKGSVEGTIHRFLIVARK
;
A
#
# COMPACT_ATOMS: atom_id res chain seq x y z
N MET A 1 -28.05 -17.92 -12.26
CA MET A 1 -28.67 -16.62 -12.63
C MET A 1 -28.51 -16.35 -14.12
N ASN A 2 -29.43 -15.58 -14.73
CA ASN A 2 -29.24 -15.18 -16.13
C ASN A 2 -28.30 -13.95 -16.23
N LYS A 3 -27.85 -13.63 -17.45
CA LYS A 3 -26.89 -12.52 -17.70
C LYS A 3 -27.41 -11.15 -17.23
N GLU A 4 -28.69 -10.86 -17.34
CA GLU A 4 -29.28 -9.58 -16.91
C GLU A 4 -29.29 -9.44 -15.39
N GLN A 5 -29.60 -10.54 -14.68
CA GLN A 5 -29.56 -10.56 -13.22
C GLN A 5 -28.14 -10.36 -12.70
N LEU A 6 -27.13 -11.02 -13.32
CA LEU A 6 -25.72 -10.83 -12.97
C LEU A 6 -25.28 -9.39 -13.21
N ARG A 7 -25.60 -8.82 -14.37
CA ARG A 7 -25.29 -7.43 -14.69
C ARG A 7 -25.88 -6.46 -13.66
N PHE A 8 -27.13 -6.66 -13.27
CA PHE A 8 -27.80 -5.82 -12.28
C PHE A 8 -27.11 -5.90 -10.91
N LEU A 9 -26.75 -7.10 -10.45
CA LEU A 9 -26.08 -7.28 -9.17
C LEU A 9 -24.69 -6.66 -9.16
N TRP A 10 -23.89 -6.87 -10.22
CA TRP A 10 -22.54 -6.30 -10.32
C TRP A 10 -22.56 -4.79 -10.44
N LYS A 11 -23.54 -4.23 -11.15
CA LYS A 11 -23.77 -2.78 -11.19
C LYS A 11 -24.05 -2.19 -9.81
N LYS A 12 -24.80 -2.87 -8.98
CA LYS A 12 -25.00 -2.43 -7.58
C LYS A 12 -23.70 -2.43 -6.77
N GLU A 13 -22.84 -3.44 -6.95
CA GLU A 13 -21.54 -3.46 -6.30
C GLU A 13 -20.63 -2.31 -6.78
N GLU A 14 -20.62 -2.04 -8.09
CA GLU A 14 -19.92 -0.90 -8.68
C GLU A 14 -20.41 0.44 -8.11
N GLU A 15 -21.73 0.64 -8.02
CA GLU A 15 -22.36 1.85 -7.49
C GLU A 15 -22.09 2.06 -5.99
N ASN A 16 -21.92 0.96 -5.24
CA ASN A 16 -21.61 0.99 -3.82
C ASN A 16 -20.10 1.01 -3.54
N ALA A 17 -19.27 0.92 -4.58
CA ALA A 17 -17.82 0.85 -4.42
C ALA A 17 -17.24 2.21 -4.01
N HIS A 18 -16.97 2.35 -2.74
CA HIS A 18 -16.23 3.46 -2.15
C HIS A 18 -15.50 2.96 -0.91
N ILE A 19 -14.38 3.58 -0.58
CA ILE A 19 -13.56 3.21 0.55
C ILE A 19 -13.31 4.42 1.46
N TYR A 20 -13.33 4.19 2.76
CA TYR A 20 -12.90 5.14 3.78
C TYR A 20 -11.63 4.60 4.44
N GLY A 21 -10.51 5.28 4.26
CA GLY A 21 -9.20 4.73 4.61
C GLY A 21 -8.93 3.45 3.79
N TRP A 22 -8.49 2.38 4.45
CA TRP A 22 -8.29 1.05 3.86
C TRP A 22 -9.29 0.04 4.42
N ASP A 23 -10.58 0.41 4.49
CA ASP A 23 -11.64 -0.47 5.01
C ASP A 23 -12.28 -1.29 3.89
N PHE A 24 -11.91 -2.57 3.82
CA PHE A 24 -12.46 -3.57 2.90
C PHE A 24 -13.59 -4.42 3.52
N SER A 25 -14.18 -3.98 4.62
CA SER A 25 -15.23 -4.73 5.35
C SER A 25 -16.46 -5.04 4.49
N HIS A 26 -16.76 -4.23 3.46
CA HIS A 26 -17.85 -4.49 2.52
C HIS A 26 -17.75 -5.85 1.81
N ILE A 27 -16.53 -6.29 1.52
CA ILE A 27 -16.27 -7.58 0.85
C ILE A 27 -15.73 -8.65 1.81
N TYR A 28 -15.79 -8.43 3.13
CA TYR A 28 -15.32 -9.39 4.12
C TYR A 28 -15.99 -10.76 3.96
N GLY A 29 -15.18 -11.83 3.98
CA GLY A 29 -15.64 -13.20 3.75
C GLY A 29 -15.97 -13.55 2.29
N ARG A 30 -15.87 -12.59 1.37
CA ARG A 30 -16.09 -12.75 -0.07
C ARG A 30 -14.78 -12.73 -0.87
N TYR A 31 -13.68 -12.37 -0.20
CA TYR A 31 -12.32 -12.44 -0.71
C TYR A 31 -11.36 -12.88 0.40
N GLU A 32 -10.19 -13.30 0.01
CA GLU A 32 -9.08 -13.66 0.91
C GLU A 32 -7.78 -13.17 0.30
N GLU A 33 -6.98 -12.48 1.09
CA GLU A 33 -5.61 -12.09 0.75
C GLU A 33 -4.63 -12.94 1.56
N GLY A 34 -3.62 -13.52 0.92
CA GLY A 34 -2.58 -14.27 1.59
C GLY A 34 -1.83 -13.40 2.60
N ASN A 35 -1.86 -13.78 3.86
CA ASN A 35 -1.26 -13.05 4.98
C ASN A 35 0.03 -13.71 5.50
N ASP A 36 0.59 -14.63 4.74
CA ASP A 36 1.78 -15.42 5.06
C ASP A 36 3.06 -14.86 4.40
N LEU A 37 3.22 -13.53 4.41
CA LEU A 37 4.47 -12.91 3.99
C LEU A 37 5.64 -13.50 4.77
N PRO A 38 6.84 -13.68 4.15
CA PRO A 38 8.01 -14.24 4.83
C PRO A 38 8.59 -13.31 5.89
N TRP A 39 8.07 -12.11 6.03
CA TRP A 39 8.45 -11.12 7.05
C TRP A 39 7.22 -10.61 7.81
N ASP A 40 7.49 -9.99 8.96
CA ASP A 40 6.56 -9.22 9.76
C ASP A 40 7.09 -7.79 9.84
N TYR A 41 6.43 -6.85 9.14
CA TYR A 41 6.87 -5.46 9.04
C TYR A 41 6.99 -4.80 10.43
N GLU A 42 6.00 -4.98 11.31
CA GLU A 42 6.02 -4.42 12.66
C GLU A 42 7.21 -4.94 13.46
N LYS A 43 7.47 -6.25 13.40
CA LYS A 43 8.60 -6.86 14.09
C LYS A 43 9.93 -6.33 13.58
N ILE A 44 10.06 -6.11 12.27
CA ILE A 44 11.27 -5.53 11.67
C ILE A 44 11.43 -4.07 12.13
N VAL A 45 10.39 -3.24 12.06
CA VAL A 45 10.44 -1.87 12.57
C VAL A 45 10.90 -1.85 14.03
N ARG A 46 10.29 -2.67 14.89
CA ARG A 46 10.64 -2.75 16.32
C ARG A 46 12.07 -3.27 16.58
N GLN A 47 12.62 -4.07 15.68
CA GLN A 47 14.02 -4.54 15.80
C GLN A 47 15.03 -3.39 15.71
N TYR A 48 14.74 -2.36 14.90
CA TYR A 48 15.63 -1.22 14.70
C TYR A 48 15.25 0.01 15.54
N LEU A 49 14.02 0.09 16.03
CA LEU A 49 13.51 1.21 16.81
C LEU A 49 14.16 1.26 18.21
N LYS A 50 14.62 2.45 18.63
CA LYS A 50 15.09 2.72 19.98
C LYS A 50 14.33 3.89 20.57
N ASN A 51 14.09 3.88 21.90
CA ASN A 51 13.29 4.90 22.58
C ASN A 51 13.86 6.32 22.50
N ASP A 52 15.16 6.45 22.27
CA ASP A 52 15.84 7.74 22.16
C ASP A 52 15.91 8.28 20.71
N PHE A 53 15.43 7.53 19.73
CA PHE A 53 15.42 7.92 18.34
C PHE A 53 14.40 9.01 18.04
N ASP A 54 14.78 9.96 17.18
CA ASP A 54 13.83 10.84 16.49
C ASP A 54 13.34 10.10 15.26
N ILE A 55 12.03 9.82 15.17
CA ILE A 55 11.46 9.03 14.09
C ILE A 55 10.48 9.84 13.22
N LEU A 56 10.41 9.46 11.95
CA LEU A 56 9.41 9.93 11.01
C LEU A 56 8.63 8.74 10.44
N ASP A 57 7.31 8.77 10.57
CA ASP A 57 6.40 7.95 9.76
C ASP A 57 5.95 8.76 8.56
N TYR A 58 6.54 8.45 7.40
CA TYR A 58 6.28 9.18 6.17
C TYR A 58 5.10 8.55 5.43
N ASP A 59 4.09 9.36 5.15
CA ASP A 59 2.82 8.95 4.55
C ASP A 59 2.05 7.98 5.48
N THR A 60 1.77 8.49 6.70
CA THR A 60 1.33 7.69 7.86
C THR A 60 -0.10 7.13 7.77
N GLY A 61 -0.90 7.55 6.75
CA GLY A 61 -2.31 7.21 6.67
C GLY A 61 -3.10 7.82 7.84
N GLY A 62 -3.76 7.01 8.64
CA GLY A 62 -4.49 7.45 9.84
C GLY A 62 -3.66 7.49 11.13
N GLY A 63 -2.36 7.14 11.06
CA GLY A 63 -1.45 7.10 12.20
C GLY A 63 -1.64 5.89 13.12
N GLU A 64 -2.47 4.89 12.76
CA GLU A 64 -2.74 3.72 13.61
C GLU A 64 -1.48 2.91 13.86
N PHE A 65 -0.71 2.63 12.80
CA PHE A 65 0.54 1.89 12.91
C PHE A 65 1.57 2.66 13.75
N LEU A 66 1.76 3.95 13.49
CA LEU A 66 2.65 4.80 14.26
C LEU A 66 2.34 4.77 15.75
N LEU A 67 1.07 4.93 16.12
CA LEU A 67 0.63 4.90 17.51
C LEU A 67 0.80 3.52 18.16
N SER A 68 0.68 2.43 17.38
CA SER A 68 0.89 1.07 17.89
C SER A 68 2.33 0.81 18.35
N LEU A 69 3.30 1.57 17.82
CA LEU A 69 4.71 1.46 18.21
C LEU A 69 4.97 1.87 19.65
N ASN A 70 4.10 2.70 20.25
CA ASN A 70 4.22 3.25 21.60
C ASN A 70 5.56 4.00 21.82
N HIS A 71 6.03 4.69 20.76
CA HIS A 71 7.24 5.51 20.82
C HIS A 71 6.97 6.84 21.54
N PRO A 72 7.97 7.46 22.25
CA PRO A 72 7.80 8.76 22.87
C PRO A 72 7.29 9.82 21.89
N TYR A 73 6.15 10.44 22.19
CA TYR A 73 5.45 11.33 21.25
C TYR A 73 6.28 12.56 20.88
N GLU A 74 7.06 13.10 21.80
CA GLU A 74 7.96 14.24 21.59
C GLU A 74 9.13 13.92 20.64
N LYS A 75 9.39 12.63 20.39
CA LYS A 75 10.40 12.14 19.44
C LYS A 75 9.79 11.54 18.18
N THR A 76 8.49 11.71 18.00
CA THR A 76 7.73 11.14 16.91
C THR A 76 7.27 12.24 15.97
N SER A 77 7.55 12.05 14.68
CA SER A 77 7.05 12.89 13.60
C SER A 77 6.24 12.07 12.61
N ALA A 78 5.30 12.71 11.93
CA ALA A 78 4.52 12.08 10.88
C ALA A 78 4.23 13.08 9.74
N THR A 79 4.06 12.53 8.54
CA THR A 79 3.52 13.29 7.40
C THR A 79 2.37 12.54 6.73
N GLU A 80 1.52 13.28 6.04
CA GLU A 80 0.43 12.74 5.22
C GLU A 80 0.06 13.77 4.15
N GLY A 81 -0.28 13.31 2.95
CA GLY A 81 -0.64 14.18 1.82
C GLY A 81 -2.11 14.10 1.41
N TYR A 82 -2.79 12.99 1.66
CA TYR A 82 -4.20 12.81 1.31
C TYR A 82 -5.10 13.61 2.26
N LYS A 83 -5.82 14.60 1.74
CA LYS A 83 -6.56 15.58 2.54
C LYS A 83 -7.46 15.01 3.65
N PRO A 84 -8.25 13.95 3.43
CA PRO A 84 -9.05 13.33 4.50
C PRO A 84 -8.19 12.81 5.64
N ASN A 85 -7.06 12.16 5.35
CA ASN A 85 -6.13 11.66 6.35
C ASN A 85 -5.37 12.80 7.05
N VAL A 86 -5.04 13.88 6.33
CA VAL A 86 -4.43 15.08 6.93
C VAL A 86 -5.28 15.61 8.07
N LEU A 87 -6.60 15.79 7.84
CA LEU A 87 -7.53 16.25 8.88
C LEU A 87 -7.62 15.25 10.06
N LEU A 88 -7.64 13.96 9.75
CA LEU A 88 -7.64 12.90 10.76
C LEU A 88 -6.37 12.98 11.62
N CYS A 89 -5.18 13.08 11.01
CA CYS A 89 -3.90 13.17 11.70
C CYS A 89 -3.78 14.44 12.52
N GLN A 90 -4.23 15.60 12.01
CA GLN A 90 -4.25 16.85 12.76
C GLN A 90 -5.08 16.72 14.05
N ASN A 91 -6.24 16.08 13.98
CA ASN A 91 -7.12 15.91 15.13
C ASN A 91 -6.62 14.82 16.11
N LYS A 92 -5.89 13.82 15.63
CA LYS A 92 -5.49 12.64 16.40
C LYS A 92 -4.06 12.73 16.93
N LEU A 93 -3.10 13.18 16.10
CA LEU A 93 -1.67 13.13 16.43
C LEU A 93 -1.17 14.41 17.11
N LEU A 94 -1.58 15.59 16.65
CA LEU A 94 -1.14 16.87 17.23
C LEU A 94 -1.49 17.02 18.73
N PRO A 95 -2.70 16.64 19.21
CA PRO A 95 -3.03 16.72 20.66
C PRO A 95 -2.18 15.81 21.52
N LEU A 96 -1.58 14.76 20.95
CA LEU A 96 -0.67 13.85 21.67
C LEU A 96 0.76 14.39 21.77
N GLY A 97 1.08 15.49 21.05
CA GLY A 97 2.43 16.06 21.01
C GLY A 97 3.31 15.50 19.87
N ILE A 98 2.75 14.72 18.95
CA ILE A 98 3.45 14.22 17.76
C ILE A 98 3.60 15.37 16.75
N HIS A 99 4.79 15.49 16.15
CA HIS A 99 5.11 16.53 15.17
C HIS A 99 4.55 16.18 13.79
N PHE A 100 3.30 16.56 13.54
CA PHE A 100 2.64 16.29 12.26
C PHE A 100 2.79 17.46 11.28
N LYS A 101 3.12 17.14 10.01
CA LYS A 101 3.14 18.10 8.90
C LYS A 101 2.43 17.51 7.67
N GLU A 102 1.63 18.33 7.01
CA GLU A 102 1.06 17.97 5.69
C GLU A 102 2.18 17.94 4.64
N CYS A 103 2.26 16.84 3.86
CA CYS A 103 3.23 16.68 2.79
C CYS A 103 2.65 15.80 1.68
N ASN A 104 2.57 16.34 0.47
CA ASN A 104 2.12 15.64 -0.74
C ASN A 104 3.21 15.58 -1.83
N ASN A 105 4.45 15.95 -1.49
CA ASN A 105 5.57 15.91 -2.40
C ASN A 105 6.72 15.09 -1.81
N PRO A 106 6.95 13.85 -2.31
CA PRO A 106 7.99 12.97 -1.80
C PRO A 106 9.43 13.49 -2.04
N GLN A 107 9.61 14.44 -2.96
CA GLN A 107 10.91 15.04 -3.27
C GLN A 107 11.26 16.22 -2.35
N ARG A 108 10.33 16.65 -1.49
CA ARG A 108 10.56 17.77 -0.57
C ARG A 108 9.70 17.63 0.68
N ILE A 109 10.16 16.84 1.61
CA ILE A 109 9.51 16.63 2.90
C ILE A 109 9.88 17.81 3.84
N PRO A 110 8.92 18.43 4.54
CA PRO A 110 9.12 19.71 5.23
C PRO A 110 9.85 19.57 6.58
N TYR A 111 10.98 18.87 6.60
CA TYR A 111 11.90 18.73 7.72
C TYR A 111 13.34 19.06 7.30
N ASP A 112 14.16 19.44 8.27
CA ASP A 112 15.55 19.79 8.05
C ASP A 112 16.41 18.55 7.76
N ASP A 113 17.61 18.78 7.19
CA ASP A 113 18.59 17.73 6.92
C ASP A 113 18.99 17.03 8.23
N ALA A 114 19.26 15.74 8.15
CA ALA A 114 19.75 14.93 9.28
C ALA A 114 18.88 15.07 10.55
N SER A 115 17.56 15.08 10.39
CA SER A 115 16.60 15.23 11.49
C SER A 115 16.27 13.92 12.17
N PHE A 116 16.34 12.79 11.46
CA PHE A 116 15.78 11.53 11.95
C PHE A 116 16.82 10.42 12.07
N ASP A 117 16.71 9.65 13.16
CA ASP A 117 17.47 8.42 13.36
C ASP A 117 16.83 7.26 12.59
N MET A 118 15.50 7.30 12.43
CA MET A 118 14.75 6.31 11.70
C MET A 118 13.59 6.93 10.93
N ILE A 119 13.40 6.49 9.69
CA ILE A 119 12.21 6.80 8.88
C ILE A 119 11.53 5.48 8.54
N ILE A 120 10.24 5.44 8.69
CA ILE A 120 9.38 4.32 8.27
C ILE A 120 8.39 4.80 7.21
N ASN A 121 8.04 3.91 6.30
CA ASN A 121 7.03 4.16 5.27
C ASN A 121 6.39 2.83 4.88
N ARG A 122 5.09 2.83 4.68
CA ARG A 122 4.37 1.63 4.27
C ARG A 122 3.37 1.97 3.18
N HIS A 123 3.58 1.39 1.99
CA HIS A 123 2.73 1.54 0.80
C HIS A 123 2.63 2.97 0.25
N GLY A 124 3.40 3.92 0.76
CA GLY A 124 3.45 5.30 0.29
C GLY A 124 4.61 5.53 -0.69
N SER A 125 4.46 6.49 -1.60
CA SER A 125 5.53 6.87 -2.52
C SER A 125 6.65 7.59 -1.79
N PHE A 126 7.90 7.43 -2.23
CA PHE A 126 9.07 8.09 -1.63
C PHE A 126 10.10 8.49 -2.69
N ASP A 127 11.02 9.34 -2.30
CA ASP A 127 12.23 9.69 -3.05
C ASP A 127 13.46 9.33 -2.21
N ALA A 128 14.31 8.45 -2.72
CA ALA A 128 15.45 7.93 -1.98
C ALA A 128 16.49 9.03 -1.63
N GLY A 129 16.68 10.02 -2.50
CA GLY A 129 17.57 11.14 -2.24
C GLY A 129 17.07 12.03 -1.09
N GLU A 130 15.77 12.27 -1.04
CA GLU A 130 15.14 13.05 0.03
C GLU A 130 15.15 12.29 1.36
N LEU A 131 14.90 10.98 1.36
CA LEU A 131 15.07 10.15 2.55
C LEU A 131 16.51 10.17 3.06
N TYR A 132 17.49 10.09 2.14
CA TYR A 132 18.90 10.19 2.49
C TYR A 132 19.23 11.55 3.13
N ARG A 133 18.68 12.65 2.60
CA ARG A 133 18.86 13.99 3.18
C ARG A 133 18.35 14.06 4.62
N LEU A 134 17.15 13.53 4.87
CA LEU A 134 16.47 13.60 6.15
C LEU A 134 17.09 12.75 7.25
N LEU A 135 17.69 11.61 6.90
CA LEU A 135 18.31 10.72 7.87
C LEU A 135 19.62 11.31 8.40
N LYS A 136 19.84 11.13 9.69
CA LYS A 136 21.13 11.33 10.35
C LYS A 136 22.15 10.30 9.81
N LYS A 137 23.42 10.53 10.08
CA LYS A 137 24.46 9.53 9.81
C LYS A 137 24.13 8.23 10.54
N ASP A 138 24.28 7.09 9.87
CA ASP A 138 23.92 5.75 10.34
C ASP A 138 22.39 5.54 10.59
N GLY A 139 21.56 6.51 10.19
CA GLY A 139 20.10 6.44 10.28
C GLY A 139 19.51 5.36 9.38
N ILE A 140 18.33 4.86 9.75
CA ILE A 140 17.71 3.68 9.13
C ILE A 140 16.39 4.07 8.45
N PHE A 141 16.21 3.59 7.23
CA PHE A 141 14.92 3.59 6.54
C PHE A 141 14.35 2.17 6.48
N VAL A 142 13.07 2.01 6.82
CA VAL A 142 12.35 0.74 6.70
C VAL A 142 11.08 0.96 5.89
N THR A 143 10.92 0.18 4.83
CA THR A 143 9.71 0.25 4.01
C THR A 143 9.21 -1.12 3.59
N GLU A 144 7.87 -1.27 3.56
CA GLU A 144 7.14 -2.33 2.88
C GLU A 144 6.31 -1.72 1.76
N GLN A 145 6.40 -2.26 0.55
CA GLN A 145 5.76 -1.69 -0.63
C GLN A 145 4.91 -2.71 -1.38
N VAL A 146 3.88 -2.19 -2.04
CA VAL A 146 3.18 -2.90 -3.11
C VAL A 146 4.05 -2.84 -4.35
N GLY A 147 4.38 -4.00 -4.93
CA GLY A 147 5.22 -4.05 -6.13
C GLY A 147 4.41 -3.88 -7.42
N GLY A 148 5.08 -3.51 -8.51
CA GLY A 148 4.48 -3.22 -9.82
C GLY A 148 3.84 -4.42 -10.52
N ASP A 149 4.04 -5.64 -10.00
CA ASP A 149 3.37 -6.85 -10.50
C ASP A 149 2.07 -7.19 -9.72
N ASN A 150 1.69 -6.32 -8.77
CA ASN A 150 0.48 -6.53 -7.98
C ASN A 150 -0.76 -6.62 -8.88
N GLU A 151 -1.55 -7.70 -8.71
CA GLU A 151 -2.84 -7.94 -9.38
C GLU A 151 -2.81 -7.94 -10.91
N ARG A 152 -1.64 -8.03 -11.54
CA ARG A 152 -1.49 -7.92 -13.00
C ARG A 152 -2.20 -9.03 -13.78
N ASP A 153 -2.29 -10.21 -13.21
CA ASP A 153 -3.06 -11.33 -13.75
C ASP A 153 -4.58 -11.06 -13.74
N LEU A 154 -5.10 -10.47 -12.66
CA LEU A 154 -6.51 -10.04 -12.58
C LEU A 154 -6.80 -8.88 -13.55
N VAL A 155 -5.90 -7.91 -13.62
CA VAL A 155 -6.01 -6.80 -14.58
C VAL A 155 -6.03 -7.32 -16.01
N GLU A 156 -5.10 -8.21 -16.39
CA GLU A 156 -5.06 -8.80 -17.73
C GLU A 156 -6.33 -9.61 -18.04
N MET A 157 -6.93 -10.23 -17.04
CA MET A 157 -8.18 -11.00 -17.19
C MET A 157 -9.36 -10.11 -17.58
N VAL A 158 -9.48 -8.90 -17.01
CA VAL A 158 -10.64 -8.01 -17.19
C VAL A 158 -10.38 -6.82 -18.12
N LEU A 159 -9.13 -6.35 -18.21
CA LEU A 159 -8.66 -5.22 -18.99
C LEU A 159 -7.38 -5.59 -19.77
N PRO A 160 -7.44 -6.56 -20.68
CA PRO A 160 -6.25 -7.09 -21.36
C PRO A 160 -5.46 -6.00 -22.06
N GLY A 161 -4.12 -6.08 -21.95
CA GLY A 161 -3.18 -5.13 -22.53
C GLY A 161 -3.04 -3.80 -21.79
N THR A 162 -3.59 -3.68 -20.57
CA THR A 162 -3.40 -2.49 -19.74
C THR A 162 -1.96 -2.42 -19.24
N ALA A 163 -1.31 -1.28 -19.48
CA ALA A 163 0.06 -1.05 -18.99
C ALA A 163 0.14 -1.09 -17.46
N LYS A 164 1.31 -1.49 -16.95
CA LYS A 164 1.59 -1.40 -15.50
C LYS A 164 1.69 0.07 -15.09
N PRO A 165 0.98 0.50 -14.03
CA PRO A 165 1.08 1.89 -13.56
C PRO A 165 2.46 2.22 -12.99
N PHE A 166 3.12 1.24 -12.35
CA PHE A 166 4.41 1.40 -11.67
C PHE A 166 5.38 0.28 -12.08
N PRO A 167 5.89 0.27 -13.34
CA PRO A 167 6.67 -0.86 -13.86
C PRO A 167 8.01 -1.07 -13.13
N ASP A 168 8.59 -0.01 -12.59
CA ASP A 168 9.89 -0.04 -11.91
C ASP A 168 9.76 -0.20 -10.38
N LEU A 169 8.54 -0.36 -9.86
CA LEU A 169 8.30 -0.56 -8.44
C LEU A 169 8.41 -2.04 -8.10
N ASN A 170 9.64 -2.53 -7.98
CA ASN A 170 10.00 -3.89 -7.60
C ASN A 170 11.33 -3.87 -6.84
N LEU A 171 11.63 -4.95 -6.12
CA LEU A 171 12.80 -5.00 -5.26
C LEU A 171 14.09 -4.70 -5.99
N LYS A 172 14.31 -5.30 -7.17
CA LYS A 172 15.55 -5.16 -7.93
C LYS A 172 15.82 -3.72 -8.35
N GLU A 173 14.82 -3.04 -8.91
CA GLU A 173 14.98 -1.65 -9.35
C GLU A 173 15.11 -0.72 -8.15
N GLN A 174 14.34 -0.94 -7.08
CA GLN A 174 14.42 -0.14 -5.87
C GLN A 174 15.75 -0.34 -5.13
N HIS A 175 16.30 -1.54 -5.06
CA HIS A 175 17.66 -1.78 -4.58
C HIS A 175 18.66 -0.84 -5.26
N SER A 176 18.66 -0.82 -6.60
CA SER A 176 19.57 0.02 -7.38
C SER A 176 19.36 1.52 -7.12
N VAL A 177 18.11 1.94 -6.93
CA VAL A 177 17.76 3.33 -6.57
C VAL A 177 18.34 3.71 -5.22
N PHE A 178 18.20 2.86 -4.20
CA PHE A 178 18.75 3.12 -2.86
C PHE A 178 20.27 3.14 -2.86
N GLU A 179 20.94 2.19 -3.52
CA GLU A 179 22.42 2.20 -3.63
C GLU A 179 22.89 3.46 -4.34
N SER A 180 22.24 3.87 -5.42
CA SER A 180 22.57 5.09 -6.17
C SER A 180 22.40 6.37 -5.34
N ALA A 181 21.47 6.37 -4.39
CA ALA A 181 21.27 7.46 -3.44
C ALA A 181 22.29 7.45 -2.28
N GLY A 182 23.13 6.42 -2.16
CA GLY A 182 24.17 6.29 -1.15
C GLY A 182 23.81 5.43 0.05
N PHE A 183 22.67 4.73 0.03
CA PHE A 183 22.28 3.80 1.08
C PHE A 183 23.06 2.48 0.99
N HIS A 184 23.20 1.84 2.14
CA HIS A 184 23.61 0.45 2.27
C HIS A 184 22.37 -0.39 2.66
N ILE A 185 22.00 -1.35 1.81
CA ILE A 185 20.89 -2.26 2.10
C ILE A 185 21.35 -3.29 3.15
N ILE A 186 20.63 -3.36 4.27
CA ILE A 186 20.91 -4.30 5.37
C ILE A 186 19.95 -5.47 5.43
N HIS A 187 18.77 -5.33 4.88
CA HIS A 187 17.79 -6.41 4.73
C HIS A 187 16.84 -6.08 3.59
N GLU A 188 16.51 -7.08 2.81
CA GLU A 188 15.53 -6.98 1.74
C GLU A 188 14.84 -8.33 1.54
N ASP A 189 13.59 -8.29 1.11
CA ASP A 189 12.82 -9.48 0.76
C ASP A 189 11.71 -9.13 -0.24
N GLU A 190 11.28 -10.11 -1.02
CA GLU A 190 10.22 -9.94 -2.01
C GLU A 190 9.32 -11.17 -2.02
N ALA A 191 8.02 -10.97 -2.10
CA ALA A 191 7.06 -12.06 -2.05
C ALA A 191 5.87 -11.84 -2.99
N TYR A 192 5.41 -12.96 -3.53
CA TYR A 192 4.19 -13.08 -4.32
C TYR A 192 3.24 -14.00 -3.58
N ARG A 193 2.02 -13.54 -3.31
CA ARG A 193 1.01 -14.28 -2.54
C ARG A 193 -0.32 -14.27 -3.27
N PRO A 194 -1.18 -15.27 -3.06
CA PRO A 194 -2.48 -15.30 -3.70
C PRO A 194 -3.43 -14.27 -3.09
N ILE A 195 -4.26 -13.67 -3.94
CA ILE A 195 -5.53 -13.05 -3.59
C ILE A 195 -6.64 -13.84 -4.25
N ARG A 196 -7.71 -14.15 -3.54
CA ARG A 196 -8.83 -14.94 -4.04
C ARG A 196 -10.13 -14.20 -3.89
N PHE A 197 -10.95 -14.23 -4.92
CA PHE A 197 -12.33 -13.74 -4.89
C PHE A 197 -13.29 -14.91 -5.05
N TYR A 198 -14.25 -15.01 -4.13
CA TYR A 198 -15.24 -16.07 -4.09
C TYR A 198 -16.53 -15.71 -4.83
N ASP A 199 -16.71 -14.44 -5.19
CA ASP A 199 -17.76 -13.97 -6.10
C ASP A 199 -17.29 -12.74 -6.91
N VAL A 200 -17.90 -12.58 -8.07
CA VAL A 200 -17.58 -11.49 -9.00
C VAL A 200 -17.99 -10.13 -8.46
N GLY A 201 -19.02 -10.06 -7.62
CA GLY A 201 -19.46 -8.79 -7.02
C GLY A 201 -18.39 -8.21 -6.10
N ALA A 202 -17.74 -9.05 -5.29
CA ALA A 202 -16.61 -8.63 -4.46
C ALA A 202 -15.44 -8.13 -5.32
N PHE A 203 -15.11 -8.82 -6.40
CA PHE A 203 -14.09 -8.37 -7.35
C PHE A 203 -14.46 -7.03 -8.01
N VAL A 204 -15.72 -6.86 -8.43
CA VAL A 204 -16.18 -5.59 -9.03
C VAL A 204 -16.02 -4.42 -8.08
N TRP A 205 -16.43 -4.61 -6.83
CA TRP A 205 -16.24 -3.60 -5.79
C TRP A 205 -14.76 -3.26 -5.60
N PHE A 206 -13.92 -4.29 -5.48
CA PHE A 206 -12.48 -4.16 -5.30
C PHE A 206 -11.81 -3.43 -6.48
N ALA A 207 -12.07 -3.89 -7.71
CA ALA A 207 -11.48 -3.30 -8.92
C ALA A 207 -11.89 -1.83 -9.12
N HIS A 208 -13.08 -1.44 -8.69
CA HIS A 208 -13.54 -0.05 -8.77
C HIS A 208 -12.88 0.83 -7.70
N VAL A 209 -12.63 0.29 -6.51
CA VAL A 209 -11.96 1.01 -5.41
C VAL A 209 -10.47 1.22 -5.71
N ILE A 210 -9.81 0.25 -6.36
CA ILE A 210 -8.36 0.30 -6.69
C ILE A 210 -8.19 0.75 -8.16
N GLU A 211 -8.70 1.92 -8.48
CA GLU A 211 -8.75 2.44 -9.85
C GLU A 211 -7.39 2.63 -10.52
N TRP A 212 -6.32 2.83 -9.74
CA TRP A 212 -4.96 2.96 -10.29
C TRP A 212 -4.42 1.63 -10.84
N GLU A 213 -4.87 0.47 -10.33
CA GLU A 213 -4.55 -0.85 -10.90
C GLU A 213 -5.52 -1.22 -12.02
N PHE A 214 -6.80 -0.85 -11.88
CA PHE A 214 -7.88 -1.17 -12.82
C PHE A 214 -8.43 0.10 -13.51
N PRO A 215 -7.61 0.80 -14.31
CA PRO A 215 -8.01 2.08 -14.90
C PRO A 215 -9.21 1.91 -15.84
N ASP A 216 -10.17 2.85 -15.74
CA ASP A 216 -11.41 2.83 -16.53
C ASP A 216 -12.22 1.52 -16.42
N PHE A 217 -12.05 0.76 -15.34
CA PHE A 217 -12.86 -0.41 -15.09
C PHE A 217 -14.33 -0.03 -14.96
N SER A 218 -15.20 -0.82 -15.59
CA SER A 218 -16.64 -0.76 -15.33
C SER A 218 -17.30 -2.08 -15.69
N VAL A 219 -18.39 -2.39 -15.01
CA VAL A 219 -19.21 -3.57 -15.32
C VAL A 219 -19.70 -3.55 -16.76
N TYR A 220 -20.00 -2.38 -17.31
CA TYR A 220 -20.41 -2.24 -18.70
C TYR A 220 -19.29 -2.65 -19.68
N LYS A 221 -18.09 -2.11 -19.47
CA LYS A 221 -16.91 -2.34 -20.34
C LYS A 221 -16.40 -3.78 -20.24
N CYS A 222 -16.37 -4.33 -19.04
CA CYS A 222 -15.74 -5.63 -18.73
C CYS A 222 -16.73 -6.80 -18.64
N PHE A 223 -18.00 -6.61 -19.04
CA PHE A 223 -19.07 -7.58 -18.77
C PHE A 223 -18.80 -9.00 -19.26
N GLU A 224 -18.28 -9.17 -20.48
CA GLU A 224 -17.98 -10.50 -21.02
C GLU A 224 -16.80 -11.17 -20.30
N GLN A 225 -15.83 -10.41 -19.83
CA GLN A 225 -14.72 -10.88 -19.01
C GLN A 225 -15.22 -11.30 -17.61
N LEU A 226 -16.09 -10.50 -17.01
CA LEU A 226 -16.72 -10.83 -15.73
C LEU A 226 -17.59 -12.08 -15.81
N LEU A 227 -18.24 -12.35 -16.94
CA LEU A 227 -18.95 -13.62 -17.16
C LEU A 227 -17.99 -14.82 -17.22
N LYS A 228 -16.79 -14.66 -17.80
CA LYS A 228 -15.76 -15.70 -17.77
C LYS A 228 -15.27 -15.95 -16.34
N MET A 229 -15.04 -14.87 -15.58
CA MET A 229 -14.67 -14.94 -14.17
C MET A 229 -15.75 -15.65 -13.33
N GLN A 230 -17.04 -15.32 -13.56
CA GLN A 230 -18.16 -16.00 -12.92
C GLN A 230 -18.13 -17.51 -13.16
N LYS A 231 -17.87 -17.91 -14.41
CA LYS A 231 -17.74 -19.33 -14.74
C LYS A 231 -16.55 -19.99 -14.05
N MET A 232 -15.41 -19.29 -13.95
CA MET A 232 -14.25 -19.82 -13.22
C MET A 232 -14.58 -20.05 -11.74
N ILE A 233 -15.31 -19.14 -11.11
CA ILE A 233 -15.76 -19.28 -9.72
C ILE A 233 -16.74 -20.44 -9.57
N GLU A 234 -17.70 -20.61 -10.51
CA GLU A 234 -18.63 -21.73 -10.52
C GLU A 234 -17.92 -23.09 -10.67
N ASP A 235 -16.86 -23.14 -11.48
CA ASP A 235 -16.11 -24.38 -11.77
C ASP A 235 -15.07 -24.70 -10.69
N LYS A 236 -14.45 -23.69 -10.05
CA LYS A 236 -13.27 -23.84 -9.17
C LYS A 236 -13.48 -23.34 -7.74
N GLY A 237 -14.58 -22.65 -7.47
CA GLY A 237 -14.90 -22.03 -6.16
C GLY A 237 -14.33 -20.64 -5.96
N SER A 238 -13.34 -20.20 -6.75
CA SER A 238 -12.76 -18.86 -6.69
C SER A 238 -12.08 -18.47 -7.99
N VAL A 239 -11.82 -17.17 -8.14
CA VAL A 239 -10.79 -16.66 -9.06
C VAL A 239 -9.60 -16.20 -8.22
N GLU A 240 -8.40 -16.50 -8.69
CA GLU A 240 -7.16 -16.21 -8.00
C GLU A 240 -6.34 -15.20 -8.80
N GLY A 241 -5.73 -14.25 -8.10
CA GLY A 241 -4.73 -13.33 -8.58
C GLY A 241 -3.51 -13.34 -7.67
N THR A 242 -2.57 -12.45 -7.96
CA THR A 242 -1.28 -12.36 -7.26
C THR A 242 -1.10 -10.99 -6.64
N ILE A 243 -0.88 -10.93 -5.34
CA ILE A 243 -0.34 -9.74 -4.68
C ILE A 243 1.19 -9.78 -4.72
N HIS A 244 1.79 -8.64 -4.94
CA HIS A 244 3.23 -8.45 -4.95
C HIS A 244 3.62 -7.47 -3.85
N ARG A 245 4.52 -7.88 -2.95
CA ARG A 245 5.07 -7.07 -1.87
C ARG A 245 6.57 -7.19 -1.84
N PHE A 246 7.25 -6.11 -1.45
CA PHE A 246 8.68 -6.15 -1.13
C PHE A 246 8.98 -5.30 0.11
N LEU A 247 10.07 -5.65 0.77
CA LEU A 247 10.60 -5.02 1.97
C LEU A 247 12.02 -4.55 1.70
N ILE A 248 12.35 -3.35 2.17
CA ILE A 248 13.73 -2.86 2.20
C ILE A 248 14.02 -2.24 3.58
N VAL A 249 15.16 -2.61 4.15
CA VAL A 249 15.79 -1.92 5.27
C VAL A 249 17.12 -1.38 4.81
N ALA A 250 17.27 -0.07 4.80
CA ALA A 250 18.45 0.62 4.28
C ALA A 250 19.06 1.53 5.35
N ARG A 251 20.39 1.67 5.35
CA ARG A 251 21.17 2.55 6.24
C ARG A 251 21.86 3.63 5.44
N LYS A 252 21.79 4.88 5.94
CA LYS A 252 22.59 6.00 5.44
C LYS A 252 24.05 5.91 5.86
#